data_8e92318310bb0ab9363b09c0ad9a0463
#
_entry.id   8e92318310bb0ab9363b09c0ad9a0463
#
_cell.length_a   1.000
_cell.length_b   1.000
_cell.length_c   1.000
_cell.angle_alpha   90.00
_cell.angle_beta   90.00
_cell.angle_gamma   90.00
#
_symmetry.space_group_name_H-M   'P 1'
#
loop_
_entity.id
_entity.type
_entity.pdbx_description
1 polymer ?
#
loop_
_entity_poly.entity_id
_entity_poly.type
_entity_poly.pdbx_seq_one_letter_code
_entity_poly.pdbx_strand_id
1 'polypeptide(L)'
;MSTRLVRGWTHLERQRGGSIGLRGPGETQLELDRRILGDRMKQLKKRLDKVEVQRNQARRARQRNAVPVVALVGYTNAGKSTLFNALTGADVYAADQLFATLDPTVRRLEGLDCGPVVLADTVGFIRELPHDLVAAFRSTLSEARDADLLLHVIDASDPERDDRIADVERVLHEIGAGNLPQVLVYNKIDLIAAGASQTATDGHDSQNGEAPDAKMTPRLDWIAAGETPRAWVSATNRLGLDGLRTAIERRLGAERIRAELHVPSAAGRLRARLHAQGLVAEENAEDAGWRIRIDAPRAMVEPLFGLPDGDGDWLRHRLLAGPDTPTYNSTASRVRSA
;
A
#
# COMPACT_ATOMS: atom_id res chain seq x y z
N MET A 1 -13.75 -27.32 -12.25
CA MET A 1 -13.74 -28.72 -11.72
C MET A 1 -15.07 -29.44 -11.92
N SER A 2 -16.20 -28.84 -11.67
CA SER A 2 -17.53 -29.46 -11.86
C SER A 2 -17.78 -29.96 -13.29
N THR A 3 -17.42 -29.16 -14.30
CA THR A 3 -17.55 -29.54 -15.73
C THR A 3 -16.61 -30.69 -16.17
N ARG A 4 -15.49 -30.86 -15.47
CA ARG A 4 -14.52 -31.93 -15.74
C ARG A 4 -14.99 -33.29 -15.20
N LEU A 5 -15.73 -33.28 -14.10
CA LEU A 5 -16.42 -34.46 -13.55
C LEU A 5 -17.52 -34.98 -14.48
N VAL A 6 -18.31 -34.08 -15.05
CA VAL A 6 -19.38 -34.47 -16.01
C VAL A 6 -18.78 -35.12 -17.26
N ARG A 7 -17.66 -34.62 -17.79
CA ARG A 7 -16.98 -35.21 -18.96
C ARG A 7 -16.27 -36.53 -18.69
N GLY A 8 -15.78 -36.74 -17.48
CA GLY A 8 -15.07 -37.99 -17.10
C GLY A 8 -15.95 -39.22 -17.01
N TRP A 9 -17.27 -39.02 -16.85
CA TRP A 9 -18.23 -40.11 -16.61
C TRP A 9 -19.19 -40.38 -17.80
N THR A 10 -19.01 -39.72 -18.94
CA THR A 10 -19.84 -39.90 -20.13
C THR A 10 -19.80 -41.35 -20.71
N HIS A 11 -18.75 -42.14 -20.39
CA HIS A 11 -18.69 -43.55 -20.82
C HIS A 11 -19.64 -44.47 -20.00
N LEU A 12 -19.99 -44.07 -18.75
CA LEU A 12 -20.90 -44.81 -17.88
C LEU A 12 -22.39 -44.60 -18.26
N GLU A 13 -22.72 -43.47 -18.88
CA GLU A 13 -24.07 -43.19 -19.40
C GLU A 13 -24.44 -44.07 -20.61
N ARG A 14 -23.45 -44.57 -21.37
CA ARG A 14 -23.67 -45.44 -22.53
C ARG A 14 -23.96 -46.90 -22.18
N GLN A 15 -23.84 -47.32 -20.93
CA GLN A 15 -24.22 -48.67 -20.46
C GLN A 15 -25.73 -48.77 -20.10
N ARG A 16 -26.55 -47.79 -20.45
CA ARG A 16 -28.00 -47.77 -20.28
C ARG A 16 -28.72 -48.58 -21.34
N GLY A 17 -28.38 -49.82 -21.53
CA GLY A 17 -29.06 -50.73 -22.46
C GLY A 17 -29.44 -52.04 -21.77
N GLY A 18 -30.52 -52.04 -20.95
CA GLY A 18 -31.01 -53.30 -20.41
C GLY A 18 -31.78 -53.16 -19.09
N SER A 19 -33.09 -53.08 -19.22
CA SER A 19 -34.10 -53.61 -18.28
C SER A 19 -33.91 -53.37 -16.77
N ILE A 20 -34.93 -52.70 -16.19
CA ILE A 20 -35.32 -52.66 -14.78
C ILE A 20 -34.47 -51.74 -13.87
N GLY A 21 -34.93 -50.51 -13.66
CA GLY A 21 -35.09 -49.76 -12.40
C GLY A 21 -33.98 -49.69 -11.33
N LEU A 22 -32.78 -50.11 -11.63
CA LEU A 22 -31.64 -50.00 -10.67
C LEU A 22 -30.78 -48.79 -11.09
N ARG A 23 -30.80 -47.73 -10.28
CA ARG A 23 -29.82 -46.66 -10.32
C ARG A 23 -28.43 -47.30 -10.27
N GLY A 24 -27.68 -47.19 -11.34
CA GLY A 24 -26.35 -47.76 -11.43
C GLY A 24 -25.41 -47.15 -10.39
N PRO A 25 -24.40 -47.90 -9.90
CA PRO A 25 -23.43 -47.42 -8.89
C PRO A 25 -22.70 -46.14 -9.30
N GLY A 26 -22.69 -45.81 -10.60
CA GLY A 26 -22.07 -44.58 -11.10
C GLY A 26 -22.85 -43.29 -10.83
N GLU A 27 -24.19 -43.33 -10.74
CA GLU A 27 -25.01 -42.15 -10.45
C GLU A 27 -24.88 -41.75 -8.98
N THR A 28 -24.83 -42.72 -8.06
CA THR A 28 -24.63 -42.46 -6.63
C THR A 28 -23.25 -41.92 -6.32
N GLN A 29 -22.22 -42.37 -7.06
CA GLN A 29 -20.87 -41.90 -6.91
C GLN A 29 -20.69 -40.48 -7.42
N LEU A 30 -21.30 -40.10 -8.51
CA LEU A 30 -21.29 -38.77 -9.07
C LEU A 30 -22.03 -37.76 -8.16
N GLU A 31 -23.15 -38.18 -7.57
CA GLU A 31 -23.86 -37.37 -6.56
C GLU A 31 -23.05 -37.19 -5.29
N LEU A 32 -22.36 -38.25 -4.82
CA LEU A 32 -21.44 -38.19 -3.67
C LEU A 32 -20.29 -37.23 -3.94
N ASP A 33 -19.66 -37.32 -5.11
CA ASP A 33 -18.56 -36.43 -5.51
C ASP A 33 -19.02 -34.97 -5.60
N ARG A 34 -20.20 -34.72 -6.15
CA ARG A 34 -20.80 -33.37 -6.18
C ARG A 34 -21.04 -32.81 -4.78
N ARG A 35 -21.51 -33.65 -3.85
CA ARG A 35 -21.73 -33.25 -2.45
C ARG A 35 -20.42 -32.94 -1.76
N ILE A 36 -19.40 -33.80 -1.91
CA ILE A 36 -18.06 -33.58 -1.33
C ILE A 36 -17.46 -32.28 -1.87
N LEU A 37 -17.56 -32.04 -3.17
CA LEU A 37 -17.10 -30.77 -3.78
C LEU A 37 -17.88 -29.57 -3.25
N GLY A 38 -19.20 -29.69 -3.12
CA GLY A 38 -20.05 -28.66 -2.53
C GLY A 38 -19.66 -28.33 -1.10
N ASP A 39 -19.39 -29.34 -0.30
CA ASP A 39 -18.97 -29.15 1.11
C ASP A 39 -17.55 -28.57 1.23
N ARG A 40 -16.62 -28.98 0.34
CA ARG A 40 -15.29 -28.35 0.25
C ARG A 40 -15.38 -26.90 -0.16
N MET A 41 -16.20 -26.57 -1.16
CA MET A 41 -16.45 -25.19 -1.56
C MET A 41 -17.01 -24.34 -0.43
N LYS A 42 -17.99 -24.85 0.34
CA LYS A 42 -18.53 -24.16 1.53
C LYS A 42 -17.47 -23.94 2.60
N GLN A 43 -16.62 -24.95 2.86
CA GLN A 43 -15.52 -24.83 3.82
C GLN A 43 -14.48 -23.80 3.38
N LEU A 44 -14.09 -23.80 2.10
CA LEU A 44 -13.17 -22.81 1.53
C LEU A 44 -13.76 -21.39 1.61
N LYS A 45 -15.04 -21.24 1.27
CA LYS A 45 -15.71 -19.94 1.38
C LYS A 45 -15.72 -19.43 2.82
N LYS A 46 -16.05 -20.27 3.80
CA LYS A 46 -15.98 -19.90 5.23
C LYS A 46 -14.56 -19.52 5.68
N ARG A 47 -13.52 -20.17 5.14
CA ARG A 47 -12.12 -19.79 5.42
C ARG A 47 -11.77 -18.44 4.83
N LEU A 48 -12.19 -18.18 3.59
CA LEU A 48 -12.01 -16.86 2.94
C LEU A 48 -12.71 -15.74 3.72
N ASP A 49 -13.97 -15.96 4.12
CA ASP A 49 -14.73 -15.00 4.93
C ASP A 49 -14.00 -14.66 6.24
N LYS A 50 -13.42 -15.67 6.92
CA LYS A 50 -12.62 -15.45 8.14
C LYS A 50 -11.35 -14.63 7.88
N VAL A 51 -10.63 -14.94 6.79
CA VAL A 51 -9.43 -14.19 6.41
C VAL A 51 -9.78 -12.74 6.10
N GLU A 52 -10.89 -12.51 5.39
CA GLU A 52 -11.36 -11.16 5.08
C GLU A 52 -11.72 -10.37 6.35
N VAL A 53 -12.41 -10.99 7.31
CA VAL A 53 -12.71 -10.37 8.61
C VAL A 53 -11.42 -10.03 9.38
N GLN A 54 -10.45 -10.94 9.42
CA GLN A 54 -9.16 -10.68 10.10
C GLN A 54 -8.38 -9.53 9.43
N ARG A 55 -8.37 -9.48 8.09
CA ARG A 55 -7.74 -8.38 7.34
C ARG A 55 -8.41 -7.04 7.62
N ASN A 56 -9.75 -7.01 7.60
CA ASN A 56 -10.50 -5.81 7.93
C ASN A 56 -10.25 -5.34 9.37
N GLN A 57 -10.10 -6.26 10.34
CA GLN A 57 -9.75 -5.92 11.72
C GLN A 57 -8.33 -5.35 11.82
N ALA A 58 -7.35 -5.98 11.18
CA ALA A 58 -5.97 -5.51 11.14
C ALA A 58 -5.88 -4.12 10.48
N ARG A 59 -6.66 -3.90 9.41
CA ARG A 59 -6.76 -2.61 8.73
C ARG A 59 -7.35 -1.53 9.64
N ARG A 60 -8.47 -1.81 10.32
CA ARG A 60 -9.05 -0.87 11.29
C ARG A 60 -8.08 -0.54 12.43
N ALA A 61 -7.27 -1.51 12.86
CA ALA A 61 -6.23 -1.28 13.86
C ALA A 61 -5.12 -0.36 13.31
N ARG A 62 -4.67 -0.54 12.05
CA ARG A 62 -3.71 0.35 11.39
C ARG A 62 -4.27 1.77 11.28
N GLN A 63 -5.51 1.92 10.82
CA GLN A 63 -6.19 3.22 10.73
C GLN A 63 -6.33 3.93 12.08
N ARG A 64 -6.64 3.18 13.17
CA ARG A 64 -6.71 3.75 14.53
C ARG A 64 -5.35 4.23 15.03
N ASN A 65 -4.28 3.51 14.69
CA ASN A 65 -2.92 3.84 15.09
C ASN A 65 -2.26 4.81 14.10
N ALA A 66 -2.98 5.24 13.05
CA ALA A 66 -2.54 6.09 11.93
C ALA A 66 -1.12 5.78 11.45
N VAL A 67 -0.77 4.49 11.36
CA VAL A 67 0.47 4.07 10.72
C VAL A 67 0.24 4.15 9.22
N PRO A 68 0.98 4.99 8.48
CA PRO A 68 0.80 5.14 7.05
C PRO A 68 1.04 3.83 6.30
N VAL A 69 0.24 3.60 5.26
CA VAL A 69 0.34 2.43 4.39
C VAL A 69 0.90 2.85 3.03
N VAL A 70 1.99 2.23 2.63
CA VAL A 70 2.62 2.40 1.31
C VAL A 70 2.41 1.13 0.52
N ALA A 71 1.75 1.19 -0.63
CA ALA A 71 1.51 0.03 -1.48
C ALA A 71 2.42 0.04 -2.71
N LEU A 72 3.04 -1.11 -2.99
CA LEU A 72 3.77 -1.34 -4.23
C LEU A 72 2.78 -1.71 -5.33
N VAL A 73 2.73 -0.93 -6.39
CA VAL A 73 1.91 -1.18 -7.58
C VAL A 73 2.80 -1.20 -8.82
N GLY A 74 2.34 -1.78 -9.90
CA GLY A 74 3.11 -1.83 -11.14
C GLY A 74 2.88 -3.11 -11.93
N TYR A 75 3.39 -3.14 -13.14
CA TYR A 75 3.22 -4.27 -14.04
C TYR A 75 3.83 -5.57 -13.48
N THR A 76 3.38 -6.73 -13.97
CA THR A 76 4.02 -8.02 -13.61
C THR A 76 5.48 -8.00 -13.99
N ASN A 77 6.30 -8.66 -13.17
CA ASN A 77 7.76 -8.72 -13.35
C ASN A 77 8.53 -7.38 -13.30
N ALA A 78 7.92 -6.27 -12.85
CA ALA A 78 8.65 -5.01 -12.62
C ALA A 78 9.60 -5.08 -11.40
N GLY A 79 9.56 -6.15 -10.61
CA GLY A 79 10.41 -6.37 -9.45
C GLY A 79 9.83 -5.85 -8.13
N LYS A 80 8.50 -5.79 -7.99
CA LYS A 80 7.81 -5.33 -6.76
C LYS A 80 8.22 -6.14 -5.52
N SER A 81 8.10 -7.47 -5.58
CA SER A 81 8.44 -8.34 -4.44
C SER A 81 9.94 -8.32 -4.12
N THR A 82 10.81 -8.17 -5.14
CA THR A 82 12.24 -7.97 -4.93
C THR A 82 12.52 -6.66 -4.20
N LEU A 83 11.85 -5.58 -4.62
CA LEU A 83 11.97 -4.28 -3.98
C LEU A 83 11.41 -4.29 -2.55
N PHE A 84 10.30 -4.99 -2.34
CA PHE A 84 9.72 -5.19 -1.02
C PHE A 84 10.72 -5.88 -0.07
N ASN A 85 11.35 -6.97 -0.51
CA ASN A 85 12.37 -7.67 0.26
C ASN A 85 13.59 -6.79 0.54
N ALA A 86 14.04 -6.03 -0.47
CA ALA A 86 15.19 -5.13 -0.32
C ALA A 86 14.95 -4.01 0.71
N LEU A 87 13.73 -3.48 0.78
CA LEU A 87 13.35 -2.41 1.70
C LEU A 87 13.08 -2.91 3.12
N THR A 88 12.44 -4.08 3.27
CA THR A 88 11.97 -4.60 4.56
C THR A 88 12.93 -5.61 5.20
N GLY A 89 13.92 -6.09 4.47
CA GLY A 89 14.77 -7.20 4.91
C GLY A 89 14.02 -8.54 5.03
N ALA A 90 12.82 -8.64 4.45
CA ALA A 90 12.06 -9.87 4.42
C ALA A 90 12.58 -10.82 3.34
N ASP A 91 12.25 -12.10 3.48
CA ASP A 91 12.55 -13.15 2.49
C ASP A 91 11.23 -13.71 1.94
N VAL A 92 10.47 -12.83 1.25
CA VAL A 92 9.25 -13.22 0.56
C VAL A 92 9.62 -13.82 -0.79
N TYR A 93 8.95 -14.90 -1.18
CA TYR A 93 9.17 -15.54 -2.46
C TYR A 93 9.02 -14.54 -3.62
N ALA A 94 10.12 -14.28 -4.30
CA ALA A 94 10.17 -13.45 -5.50
C ALA A 94 10.61 -14.36 -6.66
N ALA A 95 9.77 -14.51 -7.68
CA ALA A 95 10.08 -15.31 -8.86
C ALA A 95 9.75 -14.54 -10.13
N ASP A 96 10.49 -14.84 -11.18
CA ASP A 96 10.23 -14.36 -12.55
C ASP A 96 9.02 -15.07 -13.17
N GLN A 97 7.90 -15.07 -12.48
CA GLN A 97 6.64 -15.66 -12.92
C GLN A 97 5.52 -14.63 -12.87
N LEU A 98 4.60 -14.73 -13.83
CA LEU A 98 3.37 -13.94 -13.80
C LEU A 98 2.61 -14.28 -12.50
N PHE A 99 2.20 -13.24 -11.76
CA PHE A 99 1.49 -13.38 -10.48
C PHE A 99 2.29 -14.13 -9.39
N ALA A 100 3.60 -13.85 -9.25
CA ALA A 100 4.41 -14.37 -8.16
C ALA A 100 3.80 -14.06 -6.79
N THR A 101 3.16 -12.89 -6.64
CA THR A 101 2.40 -12.50 -5.46
C THR A 101 0.91 -12.60 -5.76
N LEU A 102 0.20 -13.56 -5.14
CA LEU A 102 -1.26 -13.68 -5.22
C LEU A 102 -1.95 -13.07 -4.00
N ASP A 103 -1.28 -13.08 -2.87
CA ASP A 103 -1.77 -12.62 -1.58
C ASP A 103 -0.93 -11.42 -1.11
N PRO A 104 -1.54 -10.28 -0.73
CA PRO A 104 -0.76 -9.13 -0.33
C PRO A 104 0.06 -9.46 0.91
N THR A 105 1.35 -9.24 0.81
CA THR A 105 2.26 -9.36 1.93
C THR A 105 2.48 -7.99 2.55
N VAL A 106 2.30 -7.90 3.86
CA VAL A 106 2.39 -6.65 4.60
C VAL A 106 3.52 -6.74 5.61
N ARG A 107 4.42 -5.75 5.63
CA ARG A 107 5.53 -5.64 6.59
C ARG A 107 5.70 -4.21 7.07
N ARG A 108 6.22 -4.09 8.28
CA ARG A 108 6.57 -2.79 8.84
C ARG A 108 7.95 -2.37 8.34
N LEU A 109 8.06 -1.16 7.85
CA LEU A 109 9.29 -0.50 7.48
C LEU A 109 9.64 0.49 8.59
N GLU A 110 10.77 0.30 9.23
CA GLU A 110 11.28 1.12 10.33
C GLU A 110 12.49 1.95 9.89
N GLY A 111 12.90 2.90 10.72
CA GLY A 111 14.06 3.74 10.44
C GLY A 111 13.81 4.83 9.41
N LEU A 112 12.57 5.26 9.25
CA LEU A 112 12.18 6.44 8.49
C LEU A 112 11.96 7.64 9.42
N ASP A 113 12.38 8.84 9.03
CA ASP A 113 12.18 10.06 9.81
C ASP A 113 10.70 10.40 10.00
N CYS A 114 9.83 9.97 9.08
CA CYS A 114 8.38 10.12 9.22
C CYS A 114 7.75 9.14 10.23
N GLY A 115 8.54 8.28 10.86
CA GLY A 115 8.07 7.22 11.75
C GLY A 115 7.84 5.88 11.02
N PRO A 116 7.30 4.88 11.72
CA PRO A 116 7.06 3.57 11.15
C PRO A 116 5.98 3.64 10.05
N VAL A 117 6.22 2.93 8.97
CA VAL A 117 5.34 2.82 7.81
C VAL A 117 5.02 1.35 7.55
N VAL A 118 3.85 1.05 7.08
CA VAL A 118 3.48 -0.29 6.61
C VAL A 118 3.66 -0.37 5.11
N LEU A 119 4.53 -1.26 4.65
CA LEU A 119 4.72 -1.55 3.23
C LEU A 119 3.88 -2.77 2.84
N ALA A 120 3.12 -2.67 1.76
CA ALA A 120 2.30 -3.74 1.20
C ALA A 120 2.77 -4.10 -0.20
N ASP A 121 3.14 -5.37 -0.41
CA ASP A 121 3.37 -5.92 -1.76
C ASP A 121 2.03 -6.34 -2.35
N THR A 122 1.75 -5.93 -3.59
CA THR A 122 0.50 -6.24 -4.27
C THR A 122 0.71 -7.08 -5.51
N VAL A 123 -0.38 -7.61 -6.04
CA VAL A 123 -0.38 -8.34 -7.31
C VAL A 123 0.12 -7.45 -8.45
N GLY A 124 0.90 -8.03 -9.37
CA GLY A 124 1.28 -7.36 -10.61
C GLY A 124 0.11 -7.17 -11.55
N PHE A 125 -0.01 -5.97 -12.11
CA PHE A 125 -0.97 -5.69 -13.16
C PHE A 125 -0.54 -6.30 -14.48
N ILE A 126 -1.52 -6.71 -15.30
CA ILE A 126 -1.31 -7.18 -16.67
C ILE A 126 -2.24 -6.41 -17.60
N ARG A 127 -1.88 -6.37 -18.87
CA ARG A 127 -2.74 -5.87 -19.93
C ARG A 127 -4.02 -6.71 -19.96
N GLU A 128 -5.19 -6.08 -19.97
CA GLU A 128 -6.48 -6.74 -19.97
C GLU A 128 -6.67 -7.76 -18.83
N LEU A 129 -6.80 -7.25 -17.58
CA LEU A 129 -7.14 -8.12 -16.45
C LEU A 129 -8.52 -8.74 -16.70
N PRO A 130 -8.65 -10.07 -16.89
CA PRO A 130 -9.95 -10.69 -17.09
C PRO A 130 -10.89 -10.39 -15.91
N HIS A 131 -12.13 -10.06 -16.17
CA HIS A 131 -13.12 -9.72 -15.13
C HIS A 131 -13.23 -10.77 -14.02
N ASP A 132 -13.04 -12.05 -14.35
CA ASP A 132 -13.01 -13.14 -13.37
C ASP A 132 -11.83 -13.05 -12.42
N LEU A 133 -10.67 -12.52 -12.87
CA LEU A 133 -9.49 -12.31 -12.04
C LEU A 133 -9.60 -11.03 -11.19
N VAL A 134 -10.30 -10.00 -11.65
CA VAL A 134 -10.59 -8.80 -10.85
C VAL A 134 -11.30 -9.18 -9.54
N ALA A 135 -12.25 -10.10 -9.60
CA ALA A 135 -12.94 -10.60 -8.40
C ALA A 135 -12.01 -11.38 -7.47
N ALA A 136 -11.05 -12.14 -8.01
CA ALA A 136 -10.07 -12.88 -7.24
C ALA A 136 -9.01 -11.96 -6.58
N PHE A 137 -8.67 -10.84 -7.24
CA PHE A 137 -7.65 -9.88 -6.76
C PHE A 137 -8.23 -8.71 -5.96
N ARG A 138 -9.54 -8.71 -5.65
CA ARG A 138 -10.17 -7.62 -4.88
C ARG A 138 -9.44 -7.29 -3.58
N SER A 139 -8.89 -8.29 -2.89
CA SER A 139 -8.19 -8.06 -1.62
C SER A 139 -6.86 -7.32 -1.81
N THR A 140 -6.12 -7.62 -2.88
CA THR A 140 -4.85 -6.96 -3.20
C THR A 140 -5.08 -5.57 -3.78
N LEU A 141 -6.09 -5.41 -4.63
CA LEU A 141 -6.50 -4.12 -5.18
C LEU A 141 -7.04 -3.18 -4.10
N SER A 142 -7.68 -3.72 -3.04
CA SER A 142 -8.13 -2.90 -1.92
C SER A 142 -6.98 -2.35 -1.09
N GLU A 143 -5.87 -3.06 -0.93
CA GLU A 143 -4.69 -2.53 -0.22
C GLU A 143 -4.06 -1.36 -1.01
N ALA A 144 -4.05 -1.41 -2.34
CA ALA A 144 -3.59 -0.29 -3.17
C ALA A 144 -4.52 0.93 -3.09
N ARG A 145 -5.84 0.71 -3.14
CA ARG A 145 -6.85 1.78 -3.05
C ARG A 145 -6.81 2.53 -1.72
N ASP A 146 -6.52 1.81 -0.65
CA ASP A 146 -6.60 2.34 0.70
C ASP A 146 -5.22 2.69 1.27
N ALA A 147 -4.21 2.77 0.41
CA ALA A 147 -2.87 3.23 0.74
C ALA A 147 -2.84 4.77 0.88
N ASP A 148 -1.89 5.25 1.67
CA ASP A 148 -1.60 6.69 1.79
C ASP A 148 -0.59 7.14 0.72
N LEU A 149 0.21 6.20 0.18
CA LEU A 149 1.20 6.44 -0.87
C LEU A 149 1.35 5.21 -1.76
N LEU A 150 1.43 5.40 -3.06
CA LEU A 150 1.73 4.36 -4.02
C LEU A 150 3.20 4.45 -4.47
N LEU A 151 3.91 3.32 -4.46
CA LEU A 151 5.18 3.15 -5.16
C LEU A 151 4.89 2.44 -6.47
N HIS A 152 4.85 3.20 -7.57
CA HIS A 152 4.63 2.64 -8.90
C HIS A 152 5.97 2.11 -9.44
N VAL A 153 6.15 0.80 -9.35
CA VAL A 153 7.38 0.11 -9.74
C VAL A 153 7.34 -0.18 -11.25
N ILE A 154 8.35 0.31 -11.94
CA ILE A 154 8.49 0.29 -13.39
C ILE A 154 9.81 -0.45 -13.72
N ASP A 155 9.79 -1.35 -14.67
CA ASP A 155 11.01 -1.92 -15.22
C ASP A 155 11.68 -0.89 -16.13
N ALA A 156 12.80 -0.33 -15.68
CA ALA A 156 13.50 0.73 -16.42
C ALA A 156 14.18 0.20 -17.69
N SER A 157 14.43 -1.11 -17.79
CA SER A 157 15.03 -1.77 -18.94
C SER A 157 14.03 -2.13 -20.04
N ASP A 158 12.73 -2.00 -19.75
CA ASP A 158 11.66 -2.39 -20.65
C ASP A 158 11.44 -1.32 -21.76
N PRO A 159 11.54 -1.67 -23.03
CA PRO A 159 11.27 -0.73 -24.13
C PRO A 159 9.81 -0.26 -24.19
N GLU A 160 8.86 -1.09 -23.70
CA GLU A 160 7.41 -0.76 -23.66
C GLU A 160 6.98 -0.15 -22.33
N ARG A 161 7.91 0.34 -21.50
CA ARG A 161 7.64 0.83 -20.14
C ARG A 161 6.56 1.93 -20.11
N ASP A 162 6.53 2.82 -21.10
CA ASP A 162 5.59 3.94 -21.11
C ASP A 162 4.14 3.45 -21.35
N ASP A 163 3.95 2.46 -22.23
CA ASP A 163 2.66 1.80 -22.43
C ASP A 163 2.22 1.05 -21.15
N ARG A 164 3.17 0.38 -20.47
CA ARG A 164 2.88 -0.33 -19.21
C ARG A 164 2.55 0.61 -18.06
N ILE A 165 3.18 1.78 -18.00
CA ILE A 165 2.80 2.84 -17.06
C ILE A 165 1.34 3.25 -17.30
N ALA A 166 0.96 3.53 -18.57
CA ALA A 166 -0.40 3.93 -18.92
C ALA A 166 -1.44 2.83 -18.59
N ASP A 167 -1.11 1.55 -18.80
CA ASP A 167 -1.97 0.42 -18.44
C ASP A 167 -2.19 0.34 -16.92
N VAL A 168 -1.13 0.50 -16.12
CA VAL A 168 -1.23 0.51 -14.65
C VAL A 168 -2.05 1.71 -14.16
N GLU A 169 -1.82 2.89 -14.70
CA GLU A 169 -2.57 4.10 -14.34
C GLU A 169 -4.07 3.93 -14.64
N ARG A 170 -4.42 3.33 -15.77
CA ARG A 170 -5.81 3.02 -16.12
C ARG A 170 -6.46 2.13 -15.04
N VAL A 171 -5.79 1.05 -14.64
CA VAL A 171 -6.29 0.15 -13.59
C VAL A 171 -6.40 0.87 -12.24
N LEU A 172 -5.42 1.71 -11.88
CA LEU A 172 -5.48 2.52 -10.65
C LEU A 172 -6.70 3.46 -10.65
N HIS A 173 -7.02 4.07 -11.79
CA HIS A 173 -8.23 4.88 -11.93
C HIS A 173 -9.51 4.04 -11.78
N GLU A 174 -9.59 2.87 -12.40
CA GLU A 174 -10.74 1.95 -12.31
C GLU A 174 -11.03 1.50 -10.87
N ILE A 175 -9.99 1.27 -10.06
CA ILE A 175 -10.16 0.87 -8.65
C ILE A 175 -10.33 2.06 -7.68
N GLY A 176 -10.27 3.31 -8.20
CA GLY A 176 -10.41 4.52 -7.40
C GLY A 176 -9.14 4.96 -6.67
N ALA A 177 -7.97 4.46 -7.08
CA ALA A 177 -6.65 4.80 -6.51
C ALA A 177 -5.87 5.84 -7.36
N GLY A 178 -6.41 6.30 -8.50
CA GLY A 178 -5.70 7.16 -9.43
C GLY A 178 -5.32 8.56 -8.89
N ASN A 179 -6.00 9.02 -7.85
CA ASN A 179 -5.72 10.33 -7.21
C ASN A 179 -4.79 10.24 -5.99
N LEU A 180 -4.34 9.04 -5.63
CA LEU A 180 -3.43 8.87 -4.49
C LEU A 180 -2.04 9.44 -4.81
N PRO A 181 -1.32 9.96 -3.80
CA PRO A 181 0.07 10.36 -3.98
C PRO A 181 0.91 9.19 -4.52
N GLN A 182 1.79 9.47 -5.47
CA GLN A 182 2.64 8.45 -6.10
C GLN A 182 4.11 8.83 -6.06
N VAL A 183 4.96 7.81 -6.08
CA VAL A 183 6.38 7.87 -6.43
C VAL A 183 6.62 6.88 -7.56
N LEU A 184 7.15 7.33 -8.70
CA LEU A 184 7.55 6.44 -9.78
C LEU A 184 8.91 5.82 -9.44
N VAL A 185 8.98 4.50 -9.40
CA VAL A 185 10.19 3.77 -9.03
C VAL A 185 10.69 3.00 -10.26
N TYR A 186 11.67 3.58 -10.94
CA TYR A 186 12.35 2.96 -12.07
C TYR A 186 13.35 1.95 -11.55
N ASN A 187 12.94 0.69 -11.52
CA ASN A 187 13.73 -0.44 -11.02
C ASN A 187 14.54 -1.10 -12.17
N LYS A 188 15.48 -1.96 -11.81
CA LYS A 188 16.35 -2.73 -12.73
C LYS A 188 17.31 -1.84 -13.54
N ILE A 189 17.79 -0.74 -12.96
CA ILE A 189 18.78 0.13 -13.63
C ILE A 189 20.10 -0.61 -13.95
N ASP A 190 20.40 -1.68 -13.23
CA ASP A 190 21.54 -2.58 -13.47
C ASP A 190 21.48 -3.24 -14.86
N LEU A 191 20.30 -3.52 -15.38
CA LEU A 191 20.13 -4.12 -16.71
C LEU A 191 20.38 -3.08 -17.84
N ILE A 192 20.13 -1.81 -17.60
CA ILE A 192 20.41 -0.73 -18.55
C ILE A 192 21.92 -0.57 -18.72
N ALA A 193 22.70 -0.68 -17.64
CA ALA A 193 24.14 -0.62 -17.66
C ALA A 193 24.77 -1.76 -18.49
N ALA A 194 24.23 -2.98 -18.33
CA ALA A 194 24.71 -4.16 -19.07
C ALA A 194 24.45 -4.05 -20.61
N GLY A 195 23.32 -3.47 -21.00
CA GLY A 195 22.96 -3.29 -22.41
C GLY A 195 23.86 -2.27 -23.15
N ALA A 196 24.30 -1.21 -22.48
CA ALA A 196 25.17 -0.20 -23.06
C ALA A 196 26.59 -0.71 -23.34
N SER A 197 27.08 -1.69 -22.56
CA SER A 197 28.39 -2.33 -22.81
C SER A 197 28.41 -3.27 -24.01
N GLN A 198 27.26 -3.79 -24.44
CA GLN A 198 27.19 -4.73 -25.57
C GLN A 198 27.04 -4.02 -26.94
N THR A 199 26.58 -2.77 -26.97
CA THR A 199 26.43 -1.99 -28.22
C THR A 199 27.65 -1.13 -28.57
N ALA A 200 28.65 -1.05 -27.70
CA ALA A 200 29.86 -0.25 -27.90
C ALA A 200 30.94 -0.95 -28.77
N THR A 201 30.70 -2.16 -29.31
CA THR A 201 31.68 -2.89 -30.16
C THR A 201 31.51 -2.67 -31.66
N ASP A 202 30.44 -2.01 -32.13
CA ASP A 202 30.31 -1.67 -33.56
C ASP A 202 30.51 -0.17 -33.74
N GLY A 203 31.73 0.13 -34.20
CA GLY A 203 32.20 1.49 -34.42
C GLY A 203 31.37 2.26 -35.44
N HIS A 204 30.85 3.39 -35.05
CA HIS A 204 30.68 4.57 -35.91
C HIS A 204 30.66 5.81 -35.04
N ASP A 205 31.58 6.73 -35.38
CA ASP A 205 31.67 8.09 -34.84
C ASP A 205 30.35 8.85 -34.94
N SER A 206 29.82 9.29 -33.80
CA SER A 206 28.85 10.38 -33.73
C SER A 206 29.25 11.32 -32.61
N GLN A 207 29.92 12.40 -33.03
CA GLN A 207 30.20 13.59 -32.23
C GLN A 207 28.88 14.30 -31.90
N ASN A 208 28.29 14.02 -30.77
CA ASN A 208 27.48 14.93 -29.97
C ASN A 208 27.36 14.31 -28.57
N GLY A 209 28.21 14.84 -27.69
CA GLY A 209 28.40 14.29 -26.36
C GLY A 209 27.27 14.63 -25.38
N GLU A 210 26.30 13.77 -25.28
CA GLU A 210 25.57 13.55 -24.03
C GLU A 210 26.14 12.29 -23.39
N ALA A 211 26.76 12.45 -22.23
CA ALA A 211 27.41 11.38 -21.49
C ALA A 211 26.39 10.25 -21.19
N PRO A 212 26.62 9.01 -21.64
CA PRO A 212 25.72 7.87 -21.37
C PRO A 212 25.65 7.49 -19.89
N ASP A 213 26.56 7.98 -19.05
CA ASP A 213 26.69 7.60 -17.65
C ASP A 213 25.65 8.21 -16.70
N ALA A 214 24.98 9.30 -17.06
CA ALA A 214 24.03 9.98 -16.17
C ALA A 214 22.70 9.23 -16.00
N LYS A 215 22.37 8.30 -16.90
CA LYS A 215 21.09 7.55 -16.85
C LYS A 215 21.15 6.26 -16.04
N MET A 216 22.32 5.80 -15.67
CA MET A 216 22.56 4.49 -15.05
C MET A 216 22.89 4.55 -13.56
N THR A 217 23.07 5.74 -13.00
CA THR A 217 23.33 5.89 -11.56
C THR A 217 22.03 5.96 -10.76
N PRO A 218 22.00 5.36 -9.56
CA PRO A 218 20.91 5.56 -8.63
C PRO A 218 20.70 7.05 -8.37
N ARG A 219 19.47 7.53 -8.49
CA ARG A 219 19.15 8.93 -8.27
C ARG A 219 17.70 9.11 -7.85
N LEU A 220 17.43 10.24 -7.24
CA LEU A 220 16.10 10.71 -6.92
C LEU A 220 15.85 12.04 -7.64
N ASP A 221 15.00 12.01 -8.65
CA ASP A 221 14.57 13.21 -9.35
C ASP A 221 13.34 13.78 -8.63
N TRP A 222 13.57 14.83 -7.84
CA TRP A 222 12.52 15.57 -7.16
C TRP A 222 12.19 16.80 -7.99
N ILE A 223 11.22 16.65 -8.87
CA ILE A 223 10.76 17.71 -9.76
C ILE A 223 9.92 18.72 -8.96
N ALA A 224 9.71 19.93 -9.49
CA ALA A 224 9.08 21.05 -8.81
C ALA A 224 7.77 20.69 -8.07
N ALA A 225 7.34 21.55 -7.15
CA ALA A 225 6.13 21.35 -6.35
C ALA A 225 4.92 21.00 -7.22
N GLY A 226 4.38 19.78 -7.04
CA GLY A 226 3.23 19.27 -7.78
C GLY A 226 3.52 18.10 -8.72
N GLU A 227 4.78 17.83 -9.08
CA GLU A 227 5.11 16.69 -9.93
C GLU A 227 5.40 15.41 -9.14
N THR A 228 5.19 14.26 -9.79
CA THR A 228 5.44 12.95 -9.22
C THR A 228 6.95 12.67 -9.16
N PRO A 229 7.57 12.47 -7.98
CA PRO A 229 9.00 12.19 -7.89
C PRO A 229 9.35 10.85 -8.54
N ARG A 230 10.58 10.76 -9.07
CA ARG A 230 11.12 9.60 -9.77
C ARG A 230 12.35 9.08 -9.05
N ALA A 231 12.31 7.85 -8.59
CA ALA A 231 13.46 7.17 -7.96
C ALA A 231 14.01 6.11 -8.92
N TRP A 232 15.32 6.12 -9.16
CA TRP A 232 16.01 5.16 -10.01
C TRP A 232 16.79 4.20 -9.11
N VAL A 233 16.43 2.90 -9.16
CA VAL A 233 16.93 1.90 -8.22
C VAL A 233 17.28 0.59 -8.90
N SER A 234 18.14 -0.20 -8.25
CA SER A 234 18.27 -1.63 -8.48
C SER A 234 17.90 -2.36 -7.19
N ALA A 235 16.75 -2.99 -7.16
CA ALA A 235 16.31 -3.77 -6.01
C ALA A 235 17.23 -4.97 -5.75
N THR A 236 17.71 -5.63 -6.80
CA THR A 236 18.61 -6.79 -6.73
C THR A 236 19.96 -6.42 -6.14
N ASN A 237 20.55 -5.29 -6.60
CA ASN A 237 21.86 -4.82 -6.15
C ASN A 237 21.75 -3.88 -4.95
N ARG A 238 20.54 -3.60 -4.45
CA ARG A 238 20.24 -2.67 -3.34
C ARG A 238 20.77 -1.25 -3.57
N LEU A 239 20.77 -0.79 -4.83
CA LEU A 239 21.21 0.54 -5.20
C LEU A 239 20.04 1.53 -5.22
N GLY A 240 20.25 2.75 -4.71
CA GLY A 240 19.25 3.84 -4.72
C GLY A 240 18.13 3.70 -3.69
N LEU A 241 18.18 2.71 -2.79
CA LEU A 241 17.14 2.49 -1.77
C LEU A 241 17.05 3.63 -0.76
N ASP A 242 18.17 4.26 -0.42
CA ASP A 242 18.18 5.41 0.51
C ASP A 242 17.46 6.63 -0.10
N GLY A 243 17.66 6.87 -1.41
CA GLY A 243 16.91 7.88 -2.14
C GLY A 243 15.41 7.60 -2.16
N LEU A 244 15.03 6.33 -2.34
CA LEU A 244 13.63 5.91 -2.30
C LEU A 244 13.03 6.08 -0.88
N ARG A 245 13.77 5.74 0.17
CA ARG A 245 13.38 6.00 1.57
C ARG A 245 13.13 7.49 1.80
N THR A 246 14.04 8.34 1.36
CA THR A 246 13.88 9.80 1.43
C THR A 246 12.64 10.29 0.66
N ALA A 247 12.32 9.70 -0.49
CA ALA A 247 11.10 10.04 -1.23
C ALA A 247 9.83 9.67 -0.45
N ILE A 248 9.79 8.50 0.17
CA ILE A 248 8.71 8.06 1.04
C ILE A 248 8.55 9.00 2.23
N GLU A 249 9.64 9.31 2.94
CA GLU A 249 9.67 10.21 4.09
C GLU A 249 9.13 11.59 3.75
N ARG A 250 9.59 12.19 2.66
CA ARG A 250 9.13 13.51 2.22
C ARG A 250 7.65 13.52 1.84
N ARG A 251 7.17 12.48 1.15
CA ARG A 251 5.76 12.38 0.77
C ARG A 251 4.85 12.19 1.97
N LEU A 252 5.19 11.30 2.88
CA LEU A 252 4.42 11.05 4.10
C LEU A 252 4.67 12.11 5.18
N GLY A 253 5.88 12.67 5.25
CA GLY A 253 6.25 13.69 6.21
C GLY A 253 5.62 15.05 5.92
N ALA A 254 5.26 15.36 4.68
CA ALA A 254 4.54 16.58 4.30
C ALA A 254 3.13 16.66 4.95
N GLU A 255 2.57 15.53 5.35
CA GLU A 255 1.29 15.42 6.03
C GLU A 255 1.43 15.25 7.55
N ARG A 256 2.63 15.43 8.12
CA ARG A 256 2.85 15.37 9.56
C ARG A 256 2.79 16.76 10.18
N ILE A 257 2.08 16.84 11.30
CA ILE A 257 2.07 18.04 12.15
C ILE A 257 3.16 17.88 13.20
N ARG A 258 4.16 18.76 13.12
CA ARG A 258 5.22 18.92 14.14
C ARG A 258 5.04 20.26 14.80
N ALA A 259 4.68 20.26 16.06
CA ALA A 259 4.42 21.47 16.80
C ALA A 259 4.75 21.30 18.30
N GLU A 260 5.07 22.43 18.93
CA GLU A 260 5.18 22.52 20.37
C GLU A 260 3.98 23.26 20.91
N LEU A 261 3.27 22.64 21.84
CA LEU A 261 2.07 23.17 22.49
C LEU A 261 2.34 23.45 23.95
N HIS A 262 1.97 24.65 24.40
CA HIS A 262 1.89 24.97 25.83
C HIS A 262 0.46 24.73 26.29
N VAL A 263 0.20 23.55 26.85
CA VAL A 263 -1.14 23.12 27.30
C VAL A 263 -1.31 23.57 28.75
N PRO A 264 -2.25 24.49 29.06
CA PRO A 264 -2.45 24.98 30.41
C PRO A 264 -2.97 23.90 31.36
N SER A 265 -2.72 24.03 32.65
CA SER A 265 -3.15 23.10 33.69
C SER A 265 -4.67 22.86 33.69
N ALA A 266 -5.46 23.87 33.27
CA ALA A 266 -6.91 23.79 33.12
C ALA A 266 -7.35 22.83 31.97
N ALA A 267 -6.48 22.56 30.98
CA ALA A 267 -6.76 21.71 29.82
C ALA A 267 -6.32 20.24 30.00
N GLY A 268 -6.40 19.72 31.20
CA GLY A 268 -6.02 18.33 31.50
C GLY A 268 -6.75 17.28 30.69
N ARG A 269 -7.99 17.55 30.25
CA ARG A 269 -8.77 16.66 29.35
C ARG A 269 -8.12 16.58 27.97
N LEU A 270 -7.72 17.72 27.41
CA LEU A 270 -7.02 17.76 26.13
C LEU A 270 -5.70 16.99 26.19
N ARG A 271 -4.91 17.24 27.25
CA ARG A 271 -3.67 16.49 27.50
C ARG A 271 -3.92 14.96 27.52
N ALA A 272 -4.91 14.51 28.31
CA ALA A 272 -5.23 13.09 28.39
C ALA A 272 -5.63 12.48 27.03
N ARG A 273 -6.34 13.25 26.19
CA ARG A 273 -6.71 12.82 24.84
C ARG A 273 -5.51 12.73 23.90
N LEU A 274 -4.59 13.71 23.96
CA LEU A 274 -3.36 13.67 23.16
C LEU A 274 -2.53 12.42 23.49
N HIS A 275 -2.40 12.08 24.78
CA HIS A 275 -1.74 10.84 25.22
C HIS A 275 -2.49 9.59 24.77
N ALA A 276 -3.81 9.54 24.96
CA ALA A 276 -4.65 8.38 24.58
C ALA A 276 -4.57 8.06 23.08
N GLN A 277 -4.27 9.06 22.26
CA GLN A 277 -4.11 8.90 20.81
C GLN A 277 -2.65 8.75 20.36
N GLY A 278 -1.69 8.73 21.32
CA GLY A 278 -0.27 8.55 20.99
C GLY A 278 0.35 9.70 20.20
N LEU A 279 -0.19 10.93 20.36
CA LEU A 279 0.28 12.12 19.62
C LEU A 279 1.44 12.82 20.30
N VAL A 280 1.72 12.49 21.58
CA VAL A 280 2.73 13.12 22.40
C VAL A 280 4.09 12.46 22.14
N ALA A 281 5.01 13.18 21.54
CA ALA A 281 6.39 12.73 21.33
C ALA A 281 7.25 12.99 22.57
N GLU A 282 7.08 14.16 23.20
CA GLU A 282 7.76 14.56 24.42
C GLU A 282 6.83 15.43 25.26
N GLU A 283 6.96 15.34 26.58
CA GLU A 283 6.23 16.17 27.52
C GLU A 283 7.14 16.64 28.65
N ASN A 284 7.08 17.93 28.97
CA ASN A 284 7.73 18.54 30.10
C ASN A 284 6.69 19.31 30.92
N ALA A 285 6.69 19.13 32.25
CA ALA A 285 5.85 19.90 33.15
C ALA A 285 6.43 21.30 33.32
N GLU A 286 5.56 22.32 33.31
CA GLU A 286 5.88 23.73 33.57
C GLU A 286 4.97 24.27 34.68
N ASP A 287 5.31 25.40 35.29
CA ASP A 287 4.56 26.00 36.39
C ASP A 287 3.09 26.31 36.02
N ALA A 288 2.83 26.62 34.75
CA ALA A 288 1.49 26.96 34.24
C ALA A 288 0.77 25.81 33.51
N GLY A 289 1.42 24.66 33.37
CA GLY A 289 0.82 23.51 32.62
C GLY A 289 1.86 22.55 32.09
N TRP A 290 1.76 22.21 30.81
CA TRP A 290 2.65 21.24 30.15
C TRP A 290 3.12 21.76 28.80
N ARG A 291 4.40 21.60 28.54
CA ARG A 291 4.99 21.74 27.22
C ARG A 291 4.96 20.38 26.54
N ILE A 292 4.16 20.26 25.49
CA ILE A 292 3.93 19.00 24.76
C ILE A 292 4.44 19.17 23.33
N ARG A 293 5.37 18.32 22.92
CA ARG A 293 5.79 18.22 21.53
C ARG A 293 4.93 17.16 20.81
N ILE A 294 4.23 17.60 19.77
CA ILE A 294 3.49 16.74 18.87
C ILE A 294 4.35 16.45 17.64
N ASP A 295 4.42 15.19 17.25
CA ASP A 295 4.93 14.73 15.96
C ASP A 295 4.03 13.59 15.48
N ALA A 296 2.98 13.95 14.73
CA ALA A 296 1.95 13.02 14.34
C ALA A 296 1.43 13.27 12.92
N PRO A 297 0.97 12.22 12.21
CA PRO A 297 0.28 12.39 10.96
C PRO A 297 -0.91 13.34 11.11
N ARG A 298 -1.10 14.20 10.12
CA ARG A 298 -2.19 15.19 10.10
C ARG A 298 -3.56 14.52 10.27
N ALA A 299 -3.75 13.37 9.64
CA ALA A 299 -4.97 12.57 9.76
C ALA A 299 -5.32 12.11 11.19
N MET A 300 -4.33 11.99 12.09
CA MET A 300 -4.58 11.71 13.52
C MET A 300 -4.97 12.96 14.30
N VAL A 301 -4.46 14.11 13.90
CA VAL A 301 -4.65 15.36 14.62
C VAL A 301 -5.97 16.06 14.21
N GLU A 302 -6.33 16.01 12.93
CA GLU A 302 -7.54 16.63 12.40
C GLU A 302 -8.86 16.25 13.11
N PRO A 303 -9.12 14.99 13.48
CA PRO A 303 -10.31 14.63 14.25
C PRO A 303 -10.43 15.34 15.60
N LEU A 304 -9.29 15.76 16.18
CA LEU A 304 -9.28 16.51 17.42
C LEU A 304 -9.71 17.96 17.26
N PHE A 305 -9.69 18.50 16.03
CA PHE A 305 -10.20 19.85 15.75
C PHE A 305 -11.72 19.97 15.93
N GLY A 306 -12.43 18.85 15.95
CA GLY A 306 -13.87 18.78 16.24
C GLY A 306 -14.21 18.54 17.72
N LEU A 307 -13.24 18.65 18.64
CA LEU A 307 -13.50 18.48 20.07
C LEU A 307 -14.41 19.58 20.60
N PRO A 308 -15.41 19.22 21.45
CA PRO A 308 -16.25 20.20 22.12
C PRO A 308 -15.44 21.01 23.14
N ASP A 309 -16.10 21.99 23.72
CA ASP A 309 -15.59 22.85 24.81
C ASP A 309 -14.47 23.81 24.40
N GLY A 310 -14.29 24.09 23.11
CA GLY A 310 -13.27 24.99 22.59
C GLY A 310 -11.87 24.38 22.47
N ASP A 311 -11.66 23.15 22.95
CA ASP A 311 -10.38 22.41 22.86
C ASP A 311 -9.95 22.20 21.42
N GLY A 312 -10.92 21.84 20.54
CA GLY A 312 -10.67 21.58 19.13
C GLY A 312 -10.28 22.83 18.36
N ASP A 313 -10.99 23.93 18.56
CA ASP A 313 -10.69 25.23 17.92
C ASP A 313 -9.34 25.76 18.39
N TRP A 314 -9.05 25.68 19.69
CA TRP A 314 -7.76 26.08 20.24
C TRP A 314 -6.63 25.27 19.62
N LEU A 315 -6.77 23.93 19.56
CA LEU A 315 -5.77 23.04 18.98
C LEU A 315 -5.56 23.34 17.50
N ARG A 316 -6.64 23.53 16.76
CA ARG A 316 -6.59 23.88 15.34
C ARG A 316 -5.81 25.17 15.09
N HIS A 317 -6.14 26.22 15.86
CA HIS A 317 -5.47 27.51 15.74
C HIS A 317 -3.98 27.39 16.06
N ARG A 318 -3.61 26.68 17.14
CA ARG A 318 -2.20 26.52 17.54
C ARG A 318 -1.39 25.72 16.54
N LEU A 319 -1.98 24.73 15.92
CA LEU A 319 -1.25 23.83 15.00
C LEU A 319 -1.21 24.35 13.56
N LEU A 320 -2.19 25.15 13.13
CA LEU A 320 -2.30 25.62 11.75
C LEU A 320 -1.96 27.09 11.54
N ALA A 321 -2.13 27.94 12.55
CA ALA A 321 -1.96 29.41 12.43
C ALA A 321 -0.66 29.97 13.05
N GLY A 322 0.19 29.13 13.70
CA GLY A 322 1.46 29.58 14.29
C GLY A 322 1.33 30.18 15.70
N PRO A 323 2.43 30.72 16.25
CA PRO A 323 2.56 31.05 17.69
C PRO A 323 1.69 32.24 18.19
N ASP A 324 1.15 33.07 17.33
CA ASP A 324 0.42 34.30 17.70
C ASP A 324 -1.09 34.11 18.00
N THR A 325 -1.50 33.00 18.59
CA THR A 325 -2.90 32.62 18.76
C THR A 325 -3.42 32.85 20.20
N PRO A 326 -4.76 33.09 20.37
CA PRO A 326 -5.36 33.52 21.63
C PRO A 326 -5.16 32.49 22.77
N THR A 327 -5.09 33.02 23.98
CA THR A 327 -5.03 32.27 25.25
C THR A 327 -6.22 31.29 25.35
N TYR A 328 -5.92 30.08 25.83
CA TYR A 328 -6.92 29.05 26.12
C TYR A 328 -8.00 29.60 27.08
N ASN A 329 -9.25 29.56 26.64
CA ASN A 329 -10.40 30.06 27.44
C ASN A 329 -11.29 28.87 27.83
N SER A 330 -11.21 28.41 29.08
CA SER A 330 -11.96 27.27 29.60
C SER A 330 -13.46 27.61 29.92
N THR A 331 -13.95 28.78 29.54
CA THR A 331 -15.25 29.34 29.97
C THR A 331 -16.45 28.94 29.12
N ALA A 332 -16.33 28.07 28.11
CA ALA A 332 -17.47 27.61 27.30
C ALA A 332 -18.41 26.59 28.01
N SER A 333 -18.14 26.20 29.27
CA SER A 333 -18.89 25.17 29.99
C SER A 333 -19.93 25.67 31.02
N ARG A 334 -20.29 26.96 31.06
CA ARG A 334 -21.23 27.50 32.09
C ARG A 334 -22.48 28.22 31.58
N VAL A 335 -22.92 27.92 30.37
CA VAL A 335 -24.24 28.47 29.91
C VAL A 335 -25.07 27.32 29.32
N ARG A 336 -25.64 26.49 30.18
CA ARG A 336 -26.90 25.77 30.00
C ARG A 336 -27.34 25.18 31.35
N SER A 337 -27.83 26.03 32.23
CA SER A 337 -28.82 25.72 33.25
C SER A 337 -29.38 27.03 33.79
N ALA A 338 -30.41 27.49 33.13
CA ALA A 338 -31.48 28.32 33.65
C ALA A 338 -32.71 28.09 32.77
#